data_309ccc9da4ac1178f5920cc3b10c6888
#
_entry.id   309ccc9da4ac1178f5920cc3b10c6888
#
_cell.length_a   1.000
_cell.length_b   1.000
_cell.length_c   1.000
_cell.angle_alpha   90.00
_cell.angle_beta   90.00
_cell.angle_gamma   90.00
#
_symmetry.space_group_name_H-M   'P 1'
#
loop_
_entity.id
_entity.type
_entity.pdbx_description
1 polymer ?
#
loop_
_entity_poly.entity_id
_entity_poly.type
_entity_poly.pdbx_seq_one_letter_code
_entity_poly.pdbx_strand_id
1 'polypeptide(L)'
;MENRIHITQGEFAIGNRPEIVITTLLGSCVACCIWDPKAGIGGMNHMLRAAQSVGSKYTNVAGINSMELLINALVKQGARRDRLVAKAFGGACMISGLSDVGWRNAEFTMKYLADEEIDCLGHSLGGKQARNLRFWPATGRVMQKMSTERIKDDLPPPTPRPEQSQLELFEDSDLTVPDRGVKSEVSRAVPSEPCLDIGRQRDS
;
A
#
# COMPACT_ATOMS: atom_id res chain seq x y z
N MET A 1 22.43 -19.35 -13.90
CA MET A 1 22.82 -18.04 -13.33
C MET A 1 21.58 -17.38 -12.75
N GLU A 2 21.68 -16.70 -11.60
CA GLU A 2 20.54 -15.92 -11.06
C GLU A 2 20.27 -14.72 -11.96
N ASN A 3 19.00 -14.55 -12.35
CA ASN A 3 18.51 -13.34 -13.02
C ASN A 3 17.93 -12.40 -11.97
N ARG A 4 18.62 -11.31 -11.66
CA ARG A 4 18.25 -10.37 -10.61
C ARG A 4 17.47 -9.21 -11.18
N ILE A 5 16.29 -8.97 -10.62
CA ILE A 5 15.45 -7.80 -10.88
C ILE A 5 15.49 -6.94 -9.62
N HIS A 6 16.02 -5.73 -9.74
CA HIS A 6 15.99 -4.78 -8.62
C HIS A 6 14.76 -3.87 -8.76
N ILE A 7 14.01 -3.73 -7.68
CA ILE A 7 12.88 -2.81 -7.61
C ILE A 7 13.12 -1.73 -6.58
N THR A 8 12.65 -0.54 -6.89
CA THR A 8 12.67 0.65 -6.04
C THR A 8 11.26 1.02 -5.59
N GLN A 9 11.17 2.07 -4.80
CA GLN A 9 9.90 2.55 -4.27
C GLN A 9 8.85 2.80 -5.36
N GLY A 10 7.65 2.27 -5.15
CA GLY A 10 6.52 2.36 -6.09
C GLY A 10 6.51 1.29 -7.18
N GLU A 11 7.58 0.50 -7.29
CA GLU A 11 7.70 -0.53 -8.30
C GLU A 11 7.25 -1.90 -7.78
N PHE A 12 6.97 -2.79 -8.70
CA PHE A 12 6.80 -4.21 -8.44
C PHE A 12 7.40 -5.05 -9.58
N ALA A 13 7.71 -6.30 -9.29
CA ALA A 13 8.13 -7.29 -10.28
C ALA A 13 7.49 -8.64 -9.99
N ILE A 14 7.33 -9.45 -11.04
CA ILE A 14 6.80 -10.81 -10.95
C ILE A 14 7.75 -11.80 -11.62
N GLY A 15 7.64 -13.06 -11.27
CA GLY A 15 8.42 -14.14 -11.89
C GLY A 15 7.82 -15.50 -11.62
N ASN A 16 8.17 -16.44 -12.50
CA ASN A 16 7.70 -17.83 -12.47
C ASN A 16 8.83 -18.85 -12.72
N ARG A 17 10.07 -18.38 -12.72
CA ARG A 17 11.24 -19.24 -12.97
C ARG A 17 12.15 -19.25 -11.74
N PRO A 18 12.79 -20.39 -11.42
CA PRO A 18 13.63 -20.53 -10.22
C PRO A 18 14.88 -19.65 -10.23
N GLU A 19 15.38 -19.25 -11.40
CA GLU A 19 16.54 -18.37 -11.52
C GLU A 19 16.20 -16.87 -11.27
N ILE A 20 14.93 -16.48 -11.29
CA ILE A 20 14.52 -15.08 -11.05
C ILE A 20 14.62 -14.76 -9.56
N VAL A 21 15.29 -13.68 -9.24
CA VAL A 21 15.42 -13.14 -7.88
C VAL A 21 15.07 -11.66 -7.90
N ILE A 22 14.00 -11.28 -7.19
CA ILE A 22 13.63 -9.90 -7.02
C ILE A 22 14.32 -9.35 -5.76
N THR A 23 14.93 -8.17 -5.87
CA THR A 23 15.72 -7.57 -4.79
C THR A 23 15.27 -6.15 -4.53
N THR A 24 15.35 -5.73 -3.26
CA THR A 24 15.10 -4.33 -2.87
C THR A 24 15.78 -4.00 -1.55
N LEU A 25 15.95 -2.71 -1.29
CA LEU A 25 16.44 -2.16 -0.01
C LEU A 25 15.28 -1.41 0.66
N LEU A 26 14.97 -1.77 1.90
CA LEU A 26 13.83 -1.25 2.66
C LEU A 26 14.30 -0.49 3.88
N GLY A 27 13.81 0.72 4.06
CA GLY A 27 13.82 1.49 5.30
C GLY A 27 12.43 1.49 5.94
N SER A 28 11.76 2.63 5.91
CA SER A 28 10.38 2.81 6.39
C SER A 28 9.32 2.21 5.46
N CYS A 29 9.68 1.94 4.20
CA CYS A 29 8.83 1.25 3.24
C CYS A 29 8.61 -0.21 3.62
N VAL A 30 7.59 -0.82 3.01
CA VAL A 30 7.28 -2.25 3.15
C VAL A 30 7.30 -2.92 1.78
N ALA A 31 7.91 -4.09 1.70
CA ALA A 31 7.74 -5.01 0.58
C ALA A 31 6.80 -6.14 0.98
N CYS A 32 5.82 -6.40 0.13
CA CYS A 32 4.97 -7.57 0.20
C CYS A 32 5.38 -8.55 -0.89
N CYS A 33 5.77 -9.77 -0.48
CA CYS A 33 6.10 -10.87 -1.36
C CYS A 33 4.87 -11.78 -1.43
N ILE A 34 4.20 -11.86 -2.59
CA ILE A 34 2.99 -12.65 -2.81
C ILE A 34 3.28 -13.72 -3.85
N TRP A 35 2.83 -14.95 -3.61
CA TRP A 35 3.00 -16.03 -4.60
C TRP A 35 1.88 -17.09 -4.49
N ASP A 36 1.68 -17.81 -5.60
CA ASP A 36 0.86 -19.02 -5.66
C ASP A 36 1.80 -20.24 -5.62
N PRO A 37 1.82 -21.00 -4.52
CA PRO A 37 2.72 -22.16 -4.38
C PRO A 37 2.48 -23.27 -5.40
N LYS A 38 1.24 -23.43 -5.89
CA LYS A 38 0.90 -24.46 -6.87
C LYS A 38 1.25 -24.07 -8.30
N ALA A 39 1.08 -22.77 -8.61
CA ALA A 39 1.44 -22.27 -9.95
C ALA A 39 2.95 -21.98 -10.08
N GLY A 40 3.67 -21.83 -8.98
CA GLY A 40 5.07 -21.41 -9.00
C GLY A 40 5.27 -20.01 -9.55
N ILE A 41 4.31 -19.13 -9.29
CA ILE A 41 4.28 -17.74 -9.77
C ILE A 41 4.21 -16.82 -8.57
N GLY A 42 5.07 -15.83 -8.52
CA GLY A 42 5.07 -14.85 -7.44
C GLY A 42 5.58 -13.49 -7.86
N GLY A 43 5.49 -12.53 -6.95
CA GLY A 43 5.97 -11.17 -7.16
C GLY A 43 6.21 -10.45 -5.85
N MET A 44 6.89 -9.32 -5.95
CA MET A 44 7.19 -8.45 -4.83
C MET A 44 6.94 -7.00 -5.25
N ASN A 45 6.28 -6.23 -4.39
CA ASN A 45 6.20 -4.78 -4.52
C ASN A 45 7.13 -4.09 -3.51
N HIS A 46 7.42 -2.80 -3.75
CA HIS A 46 8.08 -1.92 -2.80
C HIS A 46 7.15 -0.73 -2.52
N MET A 47 6.38 -0.85 -1.48
CA MET A 47 5.31 0.08 -1.15
C MET A 47 5.77 1.15 -0.15
N LEU A 48 5.52 2.41 -0.48
CA LEU A 48 5.49 3.52 0.44
C LEU A 48 4.08 4.09 0.45
N ARG A 49 3.47 4.16 1.63
CA ARG A 49 2.35 5.09 1.80
C ARG A 49 2.92 6.50 1.83
N ALA A 50 2.44 7.36 0.96
CA ALA A 50 2.84 8.77 0.99
C ALA A 50 2.67 9.32 2.42
N ALA A 51 3.71 10.01 2.91
CA ALA A 51 3.65 10.72 4.18
C ALA A 51 2.44 11.68 4.13
N GLN A 52 1.55 11.56 5.10
CA GLN A 52 0.30 12.32 5.08
C GLN A 52 0.36 13.59 5.92
N SER A 53 -0.26 14.61 5.37
CA SER A 53 -0.98 15.57 6.21
C SER A 53 -2.14 14.85 6.93
N VAL A 54 -2.25 15.05 8.23
CA VAL A 54 -3.32 14.54 9.07
C VAL A 54 -4.68 14.90 8.43
N GLY A 55 -5.49 13.87 8.11
CA GLY A 55 -6.85 14.05 7.58
C GLY A 55 -7.09 13.70 6.10
N SER A 56 -6.07 13.32 5.31
CA SER A 56 -6.27 12.94 3.91
C SER A 56 -6.82 11.52 3.75
N LYS A 57 -8.00 11.39 3.13
CA LYS A 57 -8.61 10.10 2.74
C LYS A 57 -7.83 9.38 1.60
N TYR A 58 -6.90 10.08 0.94
CA TYR A 58 -6.24 9.58 -0.29
C TYR A 58 -5.03 8.68 -0.07
N THR A 59 -4.54 8.51 1.14
CA THR A 59 -3.32 7.74 1.44
C THR A 59 -3.48 6.24 1.36
N ASN A 60 -4.66 5.73 1.61
CA ASN A 60 -4.92 4.30 1.46
C ASN A 60 -4.95 3.90 -0.02
N VAL A 61 -5.30 4.83 -0.92
CA VAL A 61 -5.43 4.56 -2.36
C VAL A 61 -4.10 4.12 -2.98
N ALA A 62 -2.98 4.80 -2.66
CA ALA A 62 -1.68 4.42 -3.22
C ALA A 62 -1.21 3.03 -2.74
N GLY A 63 -1.41 2.72 -1.46
CA GLY A 63 -1.11 1.40 -0.91
C GLY A 63 -1.98 0.30 -1.51
N ILE A 64 -3.30 0.51 -1.56
CA ILE A 64 -4.26 -0.40 -2.18
C ILE A 64 -3.88 -0.63 -3.66
N ASN A 65 -3.65 0.44 -4.41
CA ASN A 65 -3.27 0.33 -5.82
C ASN A 65 -1.99 -0.47 -6.02
N SER A 66 -0.96 -0.28 -5.19
CA SER A 66 0.29 -1.06 -5.26
C SER A 66 0.06 -2.55 -5.01
N MET A 67 -0.82 -2.92 -4.09
CA MET A 67 -1.16 -4.31 -3.80
C MET A 67 -2.01 -4.92 -4.93
N GLU A 68 -3.04 -4.19 -5.39
CA GLU A 68 -3.90 -4.64 -6.48
C GLU A 68 -3.14 -4.82 -7.80
N LEU A 69 -2.23 -3.91 -8.14
CA LEU A 69 -1.41 -4.04 -9.35
C LEU A 69 -0.57 -5.32 -9.32
N LEU A 70 0.04 -5.64 -8.17
CA LEU A 70 0.80 -6.86 -8.00
C LEU A 70 -0.09 -8.10 -8.14
N ILE A 71 -1.20 -8.15 -7.39
CA ILE A 71 -2.13 -9.29 -7.40
C ILE A 71 -2.71 -9.51 -8.80
N ASN A 72 -3.15 -8.45 -9.47
CA ASN A 72 -3.69 -8.53 -10.82
C ASN A 72 -2.65 -9.01 -11.84
N ALA A 73 -1.38 -8.59 -11.69
CA ALA A 73 -0.29 -9.07 -12.53
C ALA A 73 -0.05 -10.58 -12.32
N LEU A 74 -0.09 -11.07 -11.08
CA LEU A 74 0.03 -12.50 -10.77
C LEU A 74 -1.13 -13.31 -11.36
N VAL A 75 -2.35 -12.86 -11.21
CA VAL A 75 -3.54 -13.52 -11.76
C VAL A 75 -3.49 -13.56 -13.30
N LYS A 76 -3.07 -12.48 -13.95
CA LYS A 76 -2.87 -12.44 -15.41
C LYS A 76 -1.81 -13.46 -15.88
N GLN A 77 -0.84 -13.80 -15.04
CA GLN A 77 0.18 -14.81 -15.33
C GLN A 77 -0.27 -16.25 -15.00
N GLY A 78 -1.49 -16.44 -14.48
CA GLY A 78 -2.06 -17.75 -14.19
C GLY A 78 -2.06 -18.16 -12.71
N ALA A 79 -1.67 -17.28 -11.79
CA ALA A 79 -1.89 -17.51 -10.37
C ALA A 79 -3.40 -17.43 -10.04
N ARG A 80 -3.82 -18.16 -9.02
CA ARG A 80 -5.21 -18.09 -8.55
C ARG A 80 -5.28 -17.32 -7.24
N ARG A 81 -6.23 -16.38 -7.15
CA ARG A 81 -6.40 -15.49 -5.98
C ARG A 81 -6.62 -16.28 -4.68
N ASP A 82 -7.40 -17.35 -4.75
CA ASP A 82 -7.71 -18.25 -3.62
C ASP A 82 -6.54 -19.13 -3.15
N ARG A 83 -5.38 -19.06 -3.79
CA ARG A 83 -4.16 -19.80 -3.43
C ARG A 83 -2.98 -18.87 -3.13
N LEU A 84 -3.20 -17.57 -3.20
CA LEU A 84 -2.15 -16.62 -2.89
C LEU A 84 -1.81 -16.67 -1.40
N VAL A 85 -0.52 -16.66 -1.14
CA VAL A 85 0.03 -16.51 0.20
C VAL A 85 1.09 -15.41 0.19
N ALA A 86 1.40 -14.84 1.34
CA ALA A 86 2.26 -13.66 1.42
C ALA A 86 3.33 -13.77 2.51
N LYS A 87 4.36 -12.92 2.35
CA LYS A 87 5.32 -12.56 3.40
C LYS A 87 5.56 -11.04 3.33
N ALA A 88 5.71 -10.37 4.49
CA ALA A 88 5.85 -8.93 4.59
C ALA A 88 7.13 -8.51 5.31
N PHE A 89 7.86 -7.53 4.76
CA PHE A 89 9.15 -7.07 5.29
C PHE A 89 9.26 -5.55 5.21
N GLY A 90 9.94 -4.91 6.16
CA GLY A 90 10.17 -3.47 6.12
C GLY A 90 9.56 -2.71 7.28
N GLY A 91 9.13 -1.47 7.05
CA GLY A 91 8.47 -0.65 8.05
C GLY A 91 9.37 -0.21 9.20
N ALA A 92 10.67 -0.02 8.98
CA ALA A 92 11.60 0.39 10.02
C ALA A 92 11.39 1.85 10.45
N CYS A 93 11.56 2.11 11.76
CA CYS A 93 11.63 3.44 12.34
C CYS A 93 13.07 3.94 12.33
N MET A 94 13.51 4.56 11.24
CA MET A 94 14.92 4.95 11.08
C MET A 94 15.25 6.33 11.62
N ILE A 95 14.28 7.22 11.72
CA ILE A 95 14.44 8.62 12.14
C ILE A 95 13.57 8.87 13.38
N SER A 96 14.19 9.36 14.45
CA SER A 96 13.48 9.82 15.64
C SER A 96 12.58 11.02 15.26
N GLY A 97 11.28 10.92 15.51
CA GLY A 97 10.29 11.95 15.14
C GLY A 97 9.47 11.65 13.87
N LEU A 98 9.90 10.72 13.01
CA LEU A 98 9.13 10.18 11.88
C LEU A 98 8.78 8.70 12.09
N SER A 99 8.73 8.27 13.34
CA SER A 99 8.54 6.87 13.74
C SER A 99 7.26 6.22 13.23
N ASP A 100 6.23 7.03 12.95
CA ASP A 100 4.91 6.52 12.58
C ASP A 100 4.80 5.98 11.15
N VAL A 101 5.65 6.45 10.22
CA VAL A 101 5.54 6.09 8.80
C VAL A 101 5.78 4.60 8.60
N GLY A 102 6.87 4.09 9.14
CA GLY A 102 7.22 2.66 9.01
C GLY A 102 6.15 1.76 9.63
N TRP A 103 5.71 2.10 10.84
CA TRP A 103 4.67 1.36 11.55
C TRP A 103 3.33 1.37 10.80
N ARG A 104 2.91 2.53 10.29
CA ARG A 104 1.67 2.66 9.49
C ARG A 104 1.72 1.88 8.19
N ASN A 105 2.89 1.81 7.53
CA ASN A 105 3.06 0.98 6.34
C ASN A 105 2.90 -0.50 6.69
N ALA A 106 3.49 -0.94 7.81
CA ALA A 106 3.39 -2.30 8.28
C ALA A 106 1.94 -2.67 8.65
N GLU A 107 1.28 -1.84 9.44
CA GLU A 107 -0.13 -2.02 9.84
C GLU A 107 -1.06 -2.11 8.63
N PHE A 108 -0.91 -1.18 7.69
CA PHE A 108 -1.69 -1.20 6.45
C PHE A 108 -1.50 -2.51 5.69
N THR A 109 -0.25 -2.98 5.54
CA THR A 109 0.03 -4.20 4.79
C THR A 109 -0.63 -5.41 5.43
N MET A 110 -0.51 -5.55 6.76
CA MET A 110 -1.11 -6.68 7.47
C MET A 110 -2.63 -6.64 7.43
N LYS A 111 -3.22 -5.43 7.59
CA LYS A 111 -4.66 -5.26 7.46
C LYS A 111 -5.15 -5.60 6.06
N TYR A 112 -4.48 -5.12 5.01
CA TYR A 112 -4.84 -5.40 3.62
C TYR A 112 -4.82 -6.91 3.35
N LEU A 113 -3.76 -7.62 3.77
CA LEU A 113 -3.68 -9.07 3.58
C LEU A 113 -4.82 -9.82 4.30
N ALA A 114 -5.19 -9.38 5.50
CA ALA A 114 -6.32 -9.94 6.24
C ALA A 114 -7.67 -9.66 5.56
N ASP A 115 -7.90 -8.42 5.11
CA ASP A 115 -9.14 -8.02 4.42
C ASP A 115 -9.32 -8.78 3.09
N GLU A 116 -8.21 -9.15 2.41
CA GLU A 116 -8.20 -9.92 1.14
C GLU A 116 -8.10 -11.44 1.34
N GLU A 117 -8.15 -11.91 2.59
CA GLU A 117 -8.05 -13.34 2.93
C GLU A 117 -6.76 -14.00 2.40
N ILE A 118 -5.65 -13.23 2.32
CA ILE A 118 -4.33 -13.74 1.91
C ILE A 118 -3.51 -14.07 3.15
N ASP A 119 -3.21 -15.34 3.34
CA ASP A 119 -2.43 -15.82 4.49
C ASP A 119 -1.00 -15.24 4.49
N CYS A 120 -0.64 -14.56 5.56
CA CYS A 120 0.72 -14.09 5.79
C CYS A 120 1.56 -15.16 6.50
N LEU A 121 2.33 -15.94 5.75
CA LEU A 121 3.14 -17.05 6.26
C LEU A 121 4.39 -16.63 7.04
N GLY A 122 4.71 -15.34 7.05
CA GLY A 122 5.83 -14.81 7.81
C GLY A 122 6.05 -13.34 7.56
N HIS A 123 6.59 -12.66 8.56
CA HIS A 123 6.89 -11.24 8.45
C HIS A 123 8.12 -10.84 9.26
N SER A 124 8.76 -9.76 8.84
CA SER A 124 9.78 -9.05 9.60
C SER A 124 9.54 -7.55 9.42
N LEU A 125 8.71 -6.98 10.28
CA LEU A 125 8.23 -5.60 10.22
C LEU A 125 8.76 -4.79 11.40
N GLY A 126 8.89 -3.47 11.21
CA GLY A 126 9.38 -2.56 12.25
C GLY A 126 10.91 -2.61 12.45
N GLY A 127 11.34 -2.31 13.69
CA GLY A 127 12.76 -2.20 14.04
C GLY A 127 13.36 -0.86 13.65
N LYS A 128 14.71 -0.75 13.76
CA LYS A 128 15.45 0.51 13.52
C LYS A 128 16.46 0.42 12.38
N GLN A 129 16.53 -0.73 11.71
CA GLN A 129 17.54 -0.98 10.68
C GLN A 129 16.88 -1.21 9.33
N ALA A 130 17.52 -0.68 8.31
CA ALA A 130 17.22 -1.01 6.94
C ALA A 130 17.54 -2.48 6.65
N ARG A 131 16.93 -3.02 5.62
CA ARG A 131 17.13 -4.42 5.23
C ARG A 131 17.18 -4.59 3.72
N ASN A 132 18.20 -5.32 3.25
CA ASN A 132 18.25 -5.82 1.90
C ASN A 132 17.41 -7.09 1.81
N LEU A 133 16.51 -7.16 0.82
CA LEU A 133 15.63 -8.28 0.60
C LEU A 133 15.94 -8.96 -0.72
N ARG A 134 15.88 -10.29 -0.72
CA ARG A 134 15.96 -11.13 -1.92
C ARG A 134 14.79 -12.12 -1.86
N PHE A 135 13.98 -12.12 -2.90
CA PHE A 135 12.81 -12.95 -3.03
C PHE A 135 12.88 -13.81 -4.30
N TRP A 136 12.62 -15.12 -4.17
CA TRP A 136 12.49 -16.06 -5.27
C TRP A 136 11.00 -16.32 -5.54
N PRO A 137 10.42 -15.69 -6.57
CA PRO A 137 8.98 -15.73 -6.82
C PRO A 137 8.40 -17.13 -7.02
N ALA A 138 9.14 -17.99 -7.72
CA ALA A 138 8.68 -19.34 -8.04
C ALA A 138 8.51 -20.24 -6.79
N THR A 139 9.23 -19.95 -5.70
CA THR A 139 9.28 -20.82 -4.52
C THR A 139 8.77 -20.17 -3.24
N GLY A 140 8.57 -18.85 -3.25
CA GLY A 140 8.23 -18.07 -2.04
C GLY A 140 9.38 -17.95 -1.04
N ARG A 141 10.62 -18.37 -1.42
CA ARG A 141 11.80 -18.21 -0.58
C ARG A 141 12.17 -16.75 -0.45
N VAL A 142 12.48 -16.32 0.78
CA VAL A 142 12.96 -14.96 1.07
C VAL A 142 14.26 -15.05 1.87
N MET A 143 15.19 -14.18 1.58
CA MET A 143 16.35 -13.90 2.41
C MET A 143 16.40 -12.40 2.71
N GLN A 144 16.59 -12.06 3.98
CA GLN A 144 16.85 -10.68 4.39
C GLN A 144 18.22 -10.56 5.04
N LYS A 145 18.87 -9.42 4.81
CA LYS A 145 20.09 -9.00 5.52
C LYS A 145 19.87 -7.62 6.08
N MET A 146 20.01 -7.47 7.40
CA MET A 146 19.97 -6.15 8.04
C MET A 146 21.15 -5.32 7.57
N SER A 147 20.89 -4.05 7.23
CA SER A 147 21.92 -3.09 6.86
C SER A 147 22.30 -2.25 8.06
N THR A 148 23.60 -2.12 8.29
CA THR A 148 24.15 -1.20 9.30
C THR A 148 24.30 0.21 8.73
N GLU A 149 24.21 0.38 7.43
CA GLU A 149 24.28 1.68 6.78
C GLU A 149 22.98 2.47 7.02
N ARG A 150 23.12 3.72 7.43
CA ARG A 150 21.99 4.65 7.41
C ARG A 150 21.64 4.92 5.95
N ILE A 151 20.49 4.45 5.51
CA ILE A 151 19.95 4.91 4.24
C ILE A 151 19.72 6.41 4.41
N LYS A 152 20.37 7.23 3.58
CA LYS A 152 19.86 8.57 3.33
C LYS A 152 18.54 8.32 2.62
N ASP A 153 17.42 8.56 3.32
CA ASP A 153 16.13 8.60 2.66
C ASP A 153 16.25 9.66 1.57
N ASP A 154 16.31 9.24 0.32
CA ASP A 154 16.03 10.09 -0.81
C ASP A 154 14.52 10.39 -0.76
N LEU A 155 14.16 11.23 0.21
CA LEU A 155 12.90 11.95 0.14
C LEU A 155 13.05 12.81 -1.12
N PRO A 156 12.17 12.66 -2.13
CA PRO A 156 12.17 13.60 -3.21
C PRO A 156 12.11 15.00 -2.59
N PRO A 157 12.89 15.96 -3.09
CA PRO A 157 12.86 17.31 -2.56
C PRO A 157 11.40 17.74 -2.50
N PRO A 158 10.97 18.44 -1.42
CA PRO A 158 9.59 18.88 -1.31
C PRO A 158 9.26 19.59 -2.63
N THR A 159 8.28 19.08 -3.36
CA THR A 159 7.77 19.73 -4.57
C THR A 159 7.51 21.17 -4.17
N PRO A 160 8.12 22.16 -4.86
CA PRO A 160 7.85 23.55 -4.57
C PRO A 160 6.33 23.68 -4.60
N ARG A 161 5.77 24.19 -3.51
CA ARG A 161 4.33 24.50 -3.43
C ARG A 161 4.04 25.34 -4.66
N PRO A 162 3.12 24.93 -5.55
CA PRO A 162 2.79 25.77 -6.68
C PRO A 162 2.48 27.15 -6.10
N GLU A 163 3.23 28.17 -6.51
CA GLU A 163 2.87 29.53 -6.24
C GLU A 163 1.39 29.63 -6.61
N GLN A 164 0.62 30.26 -5.73
CA GLN A 164 -0.81 30.52 -5.95
C GLN A 164 -0.91 31.36 -7.24
N SER A 165 -0.79 30.69 -8.37
CA SER A 165 -1.19 31.26 -9.64
C SER A 165 -2.69 31.39 -9.52
N GLN A 166 -3.13 32.64 -9.54
CA GLN A 166 -4.48 33.13 -9.55
C GLN A 166 -5.41 32.10 -10.17
N LEU A 167 -6.24 31.48 -9.34
CA LEU A 167 -7.43 30.81 -9.78
C LEU A 167 -8.30 31.91 -10.41
N GLU A 168 -8.25 32.02 -11.72
CA GLU A 168 -9.28 32.75 -12.45
C GLU A 168 -10.57 31.95 -12.21
N LEU A 169 -11.43 32.50 -11.36
CA LEU A 169 -12.81 32.07 -11.27
C LEU A 169 -13.43 32.39 -12.63
N PHE A 170 -13.76 31.37 -13.40
CA PHE A 170 -14.68 31.49 -14.50
C PHE A 170 -16.03 31.86 -13.90
N GLU A 171 -16.41 33.14 -14.02
CA GLU A 171 -17.79 33.59 -13.71
C GLU A 171 -18.70 32.93 -14.77
N ASP A 172 -19.71 32.22 -14.29
CA ASP A 172 -20.77 31.58 -15.09
C ASP A 172 -21.67 32.61 -15.78
N SER A 173 -21.14 33.46 -16.67
CA SER A 173 -21.95 34.43 -17.39
C SER A 173 -22.37 34.02 -18.81
N ASP A 174 -21.96 32.83 -19.30
CA ASP A 174 -22.24 32.42 -20.66
C ASP A 174 -22.91 31.05 -20.85
N LEU A 175 -23.56 30.50 -19.81
CA LEU A 175 -24.39 29.30 -19.98
C LEU A 175 -25.87 29.69 -20.01
N THR A 176 -26.37 30.09 -21.18
CA THR A 176 -27.81 30.08 -21.47
C THR A 176 -28.25 28.61 -21.60
N VAL A 177 -28.80 28.08 -20.49
CA VAL A 177 -29.46 26.78 -20.49
C VAL A 177 -30.92 27.01 -20.99
N PRO A 178 -31.37 26.30 -22.03
CA PRO A 178 -32.79 26.38 -22.43
C PRO A 178 -33.66 25.72 -21.37
N ASP A 179 -34.65 26.47 -20.90
CA ASP A 179 -35.71 26.08 -19.97
C ASP A 179 -36.40 24.78 -20.45
N ARG A 180 -36.21 23.67 -19.75
CA ARG A 180 -37.13 22.52 -19.77
C ARG A 180 -37.68 22.32 -18.38
N GLY A 181 -38.92 22.86 -18.19
CA GLY A 181 -39.67 22.69 -16.97
C GLY A 181 -39.77 21.23 -16.50
N VAL A 182 -39.34 20.98 -15.29
CA VAL A 182 -39.73 19.80 -14.51
C VAL A 182 -40.16 20.28 -13.13
N LYS A 183 -41.38 19.90 -12.78
CA LYS A 183 -42.14 20.23 -11.60
C LYS A 183 -41.47 19.73 -10.31
N SER A 184 -41.54 20.58 -9.29
CA SER A 184 -41.28 20.28 -7.88
C SER A 184 -42.18 19.21 -7.32
N GLU A 185 -41.61 18.31 -6.50
CA GLU A 185 -42.16 17.58 -5.35
C GLU A 185 -41.05 16.59 -4.90
N VAL A 186 -40.71 16.39 -3.69
CA VAL A 186 -41.25 16.29 -2.37
C VAL A 186 -40.11 16.18 -1.35
N SER A 187 -40.16 16.96 -0.34
CA SER A 187 -39.45 16.84 0.93
C SER A 187 -39.73 15.51 1.60
N ARG A 188 -38.69 14.78 2.09
CA ARG A 188 -38.85 13.91 3.25
C ARG A 188 -37.57 13.91 4.12
N ALA A 189 -37.81 14.37 5.33
CA ALA A 189 -36.90 14.34 6.46
C ALA A 189 -36.55 12.90 6.86
N VAL A 190 -35.28 12.68 7.22
CA VAL A 190 -34.82 11.45 7.88
C VAL A 190 -34.60 11.79 9.36
N PRO A 191 -35.17 11.04 10.31
CA PRO A 191 -35.00 11.29 11.73
C PRO A 191 -33.65 10.77 12.23
N SER A 192 -33.04 11.56 13.11
CA SER A 192 -31.89 11.23 13.93
C SER A 192 -32.27 10.25 15.03
N GLU A 193 -31.57 9.11 15.12
CA GLU A 193 -31.62 8.25 16.31
C GLU A 193 -30.27 8.24 17.05
N PRO A 194 -30.28 8.13 18.39
CA PRO A 194 -29.11 8.34 19.24
C PRO A 194 -28.27 7.08 19.45
N CYS A 195 -27.00 7.29 19.69
CA CYS A 195 -26.03 6.29 20.16
C CYS A 195 -26.51 5.58 21.42
N LEU A 196 -26.59 4.25 21.37
CA LEU A 196 -26.70 3.40 22.54
C LEU A 196 -25.32 2.93 23.00
N ASP A 197 -25.00 3.37 24.21
CA ASP A 197 -23.91 2.94 25.06
C ASP A 197 -24.12 1.44 25.44
N ILE A 198 -23.19 0.57 25.10
CA ILE A 198 -23.21 -0.82 25.59
C ILE A 198 -22.06 -1.00 26.56
N GLY A 199 -22.46 -0.96 27.83
CA GLY A 199 -21.66 -1.12 29.00
C GLY A 199 -20.86 -2.43 29.05
N ARG A 200 -19.71 -2.31 29.75
CA ARG A 200 -18.91 -3.40 30.29
C ARG A 200 -19.75 -4.35 31.13
N GLN A 201 -19.65 -5.64 30.87
CA GLN A 201 -19.81 -6.64 31.91
C GLN A 201 -18.51 -7.45 32.06
N ARG A 202 -17.93 -7.30 33.26
CA ARG A 202 -17.04 -8.30 33.89
C ARG A 202 -17.99 -9.36 34.48
N ASP A 203 -17.52 -10.58 34.51
CA ASP A 203 -17.53 -11.51 35.65
C ASP A 203 -17.41 -12.95 35.15
N SER A 204 -16.51 -13.58 35.71
CA SER A 204 -16.17 -14.77 36.49
C SER A 204 -15.32 -15.75 35.77
#